data_9e17098eea5497aa06e379fe20754ab1
#
_entry.id   9e17098eea5497aa06e379fe20754ab1
#
_cell.length_a   1.000
_cell.length_b   1.000
_cell.length_c   1.000
_cell.angle_alpha   90.00
_cell.angle_beta   90.00
_cell.angle_gamma   90.00
#
_symmetry.space_group_name_H-M   'P 1'
#
loop_
_entity.id
_entity.type
_entity.pdbx_description
1 polymer ?
#
loop_
_entity_poly.entity_id
_entity_poly.type
_entity_poly.pdbx_seq_one_letter_code
_entity_poly.pdbx_strand_id
1 'polypeptide(L)'
;VKLQSSNIEDALMENFTVTSNRSWVTLANVAVMVVTMLAACGGKQAPVTVPEGAQAGELVGRESCIYERGDVEYAADCGTLVVPENRSEPDSRLIGLPVIRVHALGESPAVPIFWLAGGPGDSNMHIPDLKGLVEDHDLVMVGYRGMDGSVVMECPEMARAATGVGDDLLSESSMANFGKAETQCAERLKTEGVDLNGYSITEVVQDMETARAVLGYERVNLLSASYGTRVAMIYSWMYPDSLNRSAMIAVNPPGHFVWEPDVVDAQIAYDAKLCAEDSECSARTEDLSETVRNVSHNI
;
A
#
# COMPACT_ATOMS: atom_id res chain seq x y z
N VAL A 1 -28.90 24.97 0.19
CA VAL A 1 -27.94 25.81 0.92
C VAL A 1 -26.82 26.12 -0.03
N LYS A 2 -26.79 27.38 -0.55
CA LYS A 2 -25.70 27.89 -1.39
C LYS A 2 -24.49 28.14 -0.50
N LEU A 3 -23.37 27.48 -0.76
CA LEU A 3 -22.06 27.87 -0.26
C LEU A 3 -21.39 28.76 -1.29
N GLN A 4 -21.19 30.03 -0.88
CA GLN A 4 -20.47 31.05 -1.60
C GLN A 4 -18.96 30.77 -1.51
N SER A 5 -18.33 30.61 -2.66
CA SER A 5 -16.88 30.60 -2.81
C SER A 5 -16.41 32.07 -2.98
N SER A 6 -15.99 32.70 -1.91
CA SER A 6 -15.12 33.88 -1.95
C SER A 6 -14.53 34.07 -0.56
N ASN A 7 -13.21 34.28 -0.46
CA ASN A 7 -12.43 34.72 0.70
C ASN A 7 -11.48 33.66 1.33
N ILE A 8 -10.59 33.10 0.55
CA ILE A 8 -9.36 32.50 1.09
C ILE A 8 -8.09 33.16 0.52
N GLU A 9 -8.15 33.90 -0.58
CA GLU A 9 -6.96 34.56 -1.17
C GLU A 9 -6.58 35.92 -0.59
N ASP A 10 -7.47 36.61 0.13
CA ASP A 10 -7.20 37.93 0.67
C ASP A 10 -6.63 37.97 2.10
N ALA A 11 -6.47 36.88 2.78
CA ALA A 11 -5.99 36.85 4.18
C ALA A 11 -4.47 36.64 4.34
N LEU A 12 -3.70 36.51 3.27
CA LEU A 12 -2.26 36.19 3.33
C LEU A 12 -1.31 37.34 2.94
N MET A 13 -1.80 38.56 2.70
CA MET A 13 -0.97 39.68 2.22
C MET A 13 -0.93 40.92 3.10
N GLU A 14 -1.26 40.86 4.38
CA GLU A 14 -1.02 41.99 5.29
C GLU A 14 -0.16 41.56 6.49
N ASN A 15 0.96 42.28 6.63
CA ASN A 15 1.90 42.34 7.76
C ASN A 15 3.22 41.54 7.67
N PHE A 16 4.13 42.05 6.82
CA PHE A 16 5.56 41.97 7.13
C PHE A 16 6.25 43.30 6.75
N THR A 17 6.25 44.25 7.67
CA THR A 17 7.20 45.36 7.66
C THR A 17 8.43 44.98 8.49
N VAL A 18 9.56 44.74 7.81
CA VAL A 18 10.84 44.49 8.45
C VAL A 18 11.53 45.80 8.74
N THR A 19 11.68 46.16 10.01
CA THR A 19 12.61 47.23 10.45
C THR A 19 14.01 46.62 10.64
N SER A 20 14.96 47.13 9.85
CA SER A 20 16.39 46.85 9.94
C SER A 20 16.99 47.29 11.28
N ASN A 21 17.59 46.36 12.04
CA ASN A 21 18.62 46.74 12.99
C ASN A 21 19.75 45.64 13.00
N ARG A 22 20.98 46.09 12.75
CA ARG A 22 22.19 45.30 12.59
C ARG A 22 22.68 44.80 13.96
N SER A 23 22.88 43.50 14.08
CA SER A 23 23.78 42.92 15.10
C SER A 23 24.38 41.64 14.60
N TRP A 24 25.70 41.56 14.59
CA TRP A 24 26.55 40.52 13.95
C TRP A 24 26.68 39.22 14.74
N VAL A 25 25.80 38.90 15.67
CA VAL A 25 25.92 37.73 16.56
C VAL A 25 24.94 36.59 16.25
N THR A 26 24.05 36.75 15.25
CA THR A 26 22.95 35.82 15.00
C THR A 26 23.14 34.86 13.81
N LEU A 27 24.22 35.01 13.02
CA LEU A 27 24.41 34.18 11.82
C LEU A 27 24.81 32.71 12.07
N ALA A 28 25.45 32.43 13.21
CA ALA A 28 25.85 31.08 13.55
C ALA A 28 24.68 30.21 14.08
N ASN A 29 23.72 30.81 14.78
CA ASN A 29 22.57 30.07 15.34
C ASN A 29 21.44 29.85 14.33
N VAL A 30 21.33 30.70 13.30
CA VAL A 30 20.33 30.51 12.22
C VAL A 30 20.73 29.39 11.27
N ALA A 31 22.03 29.21 11.01
CA ALA A 31 22.54 28.12 10.18
C ALA A 31 22.31 26.73 10.80
N VAL A 32 22.42 26.62 12.14
CA VAL A 32 22.15 25.37 12.86
C VAL A 32 20.65 25.06 12.92
N MET A 33 19.77 26.06 13.05
CA MET A 33 18.31 25.86 13.03
C MET A 33 17.76 25.52 11.64
N VAL A 34 18.35 26.03 10.58
CA VAL A 34 17.92 25.70 9.20
C VAL A 34 18.35 24.29 8.81
N VAL A 35 19.48 23.81 9.30
CA VAL A 35 19.92 22.41 9.06
C VAL A 35 19.07 21.41 9.84
N THR A 36 18.53 21.77 11.01
CA THR A 36 17.61 20.89 11.76
C THR A 36 16.18 20.91 11.23
N MET A 37 15.73 21.96 10.53
CA MET A 37 14.39 22.01 9.91
C MET A 37 14.32 21.32 8.53
N LEU A 38 15.44 21.09 7.85
CA LEU A 38 15.48 20.34 6.60
C LEU A 38 15.50 18.82 6.81
N ALA A 39 15.65 18.34 8.04
CA ALA A 39 15.54 16.91 8.37
C ALA A 39 14.12 16.43 8.71
N ALA A 40 13.10 17.32 8.68
CA ALA A 40 11.73 17.02 9.11
C ALA A 40 10.72 16.91 7.95
N CYS A 41 11.15 16.92 6.68
CA CYS A 41 10.25 16.71 5.54
C CYS A 41 10.62 15.44 4.80
N GLY A 42 9.83 14.36 5.00
CA GLY A 42 9.89 13.13 4.23
C GLY A 42 10.99 12.18 4.71
N GLY A 43 10.84 11.63 5.91
CA GLY A 43 11.63 10.51 6.35
C GLY A 43 11.44 9.33 5.40
N LYS A 44 12.34 9.16 4.41
CA LYS A 44 12.49 7.85 3.78
C LYS A 44 12.80 6.89 4.91
N GLN A 45 11.91 5.95 5.14
CA GLN A 45 12.14 4.87 6.09
C GLN A 45 13.50 4.26 5.76
N ALA A 46 14.36 4.08 6.77
CA ALA A 46 15.67 3.48 6.54
C ALA A 46 15.49 2.15 5.82
N PRO A 47 16.30 1.84 4.79
CA PRO A 47 16.11 0.61 4.03
C PRO A 47 16.21 -0.58 4.99
N VAL A 48 15.23 -1.47 4.92
CA VAL A 48 15.25 -2.73 5.68
C VAL A 48 16.47 -3.53 5.25
N THR A 49 17.27 -3.98 6.22
CA THR A 49 18.48 -4.77 5.96
C THR A 49 18.41 -6.10 6.68
N VAL A 50 18.99 -7.15 6.08
CA VAL A 50 19.16 -8.44 6.75
C VAL A 50 20.46 -8.37 7.54
N PRO A 51 20.43 -8.52 8.89
CA PRO A 51 21.65 -8.53 9.69
C PRO A 51 22.55 -9.73 9.34
N GLU A 52 23.85 -9.54 9.48
CA GLU A 52 24.83 -10.62 9.30
C GLU A 52 24.58 -11.77 10.30
N GLY A 53 24.52 -12.97 9.79
CA GLY A 53 24.26 -14.18 10.60
C GLY A 53 22.80 -14.47 10.91
N ALA A 54 21.85 -13.61 10.48
CA ALA A 54 20.43 -13.88 10.63
C ALA A 54 20.00 -15.12 9.81
N GLN A 55 19.03 -15.86 10.34
CA GLN A 55 18.52 -17.08 9.74
C GLN A 55 17.08 -16.93 9.23
N ALA A 56 16.72 -17.73 8.26
CA ALA A 56 15.35 -17.76 7.75
C ALA A 56 14.35 -18.11 8.87
N GLY A 57 13.25 -17.36 8.94
CA GLY A 57 12.20 -17.52 9.94
C GLY A 57 12.42 -16.69 11.22
N GLU A 58 13.53 -15.99 11.35
CA GLU A 58 13.78 -15.11 12.50
C GLU A 58 13.08 -13.75 12.37
N LEU A 59 12.60 -13.23 13.50
CA LEU A 59 12.17 -11.83 13.64
C LEU A 59 13.27 -11.09 14.43
N VAL A 60 14.11 -10.36 13.70
CA VAL A 60 15.29 -9.66 14.23
C VAL A 60 15.00 -8.20 14.49
N GLY A 61 15.80 -7.57 15.36
CA GLY A 61 15.71 -6.14 15.68
C GLY A 61 14.37 -5.74 16.29
N ARG A 62 13.68 -6.67 16.98
CA ARG A 62 12.41 -6.36 17.62
C ARG A 62 12.59 -5.36 18.75
N GLU A 63 11.93 -4.22 18.60
CA GLU A 63 11.97 -3.12 19.56
C GLU A 63 10.59 -2.45 19.68
N SER A 64 10.36 -1.76 20.79
CA SER A 64 9.16 -0.93 20.95
C SER A 64 9.24 0.28 20.03
N CYS A 65 8.17 0.56 19.32
CA CYS A 65 8.05 1.68 18.40
C CYS A 65 6.67 2.35 18.53
N ILE A 66 6.48 3.42 17.79
CA ILE A 66 5.18 4.11 17.67
C ILE A 66 4.69 3.95 16.24
N TYR A 67 3.44 3.53 16.09
CA TYR A 67 2.74 3.57 14.82
C TYR A 67 1.84 4.80 14.77
N GLU A 68 2.08 5.69 13.82
CA GLU A 68 1.33 6.92 13.67
C GLU A 68 0.25 6.78 12.59
N ARG A 69 -0.97 7.21 12.90
CA ARG A 69 -2.05 7.28 11.92
C ARG A 69 -2.85 8.57 12.08
N GLY A 70 -2.68 9.51 11.14
CA GLY A 70 -3.18 10.89 11.32
C GLY A 70 -2.52 11.52 12.53
N ASP A 71 -3.33 12.05 13.43
CA ASP A 71 -2.87 12.68 14.68
C ASP A 71 -2.86 11.70 15.88
N VAL A 72 -3.01 10.38 15.61
CA VAL A 72 -3.09 9.36 16.66
C VAL A 72 -1.83 8.49 16.64
N GLU A 73 -1.24 8.32 17.84
CA GLU A 73 -0.09 7.46 18.09
C GLU A 73 -0.55 6.17 18.78
N TYR A 74 -0.02 5.05 18.30
CA TYR A 74 -0.29 3.73 18.86
C TYR A 74 1.02 3.07 19.30
N ALA A 75 1.03 2.50 20.51
CA ALA A 75 2.15 1.68 20.95
C ALA A 75 2.27 0.42 20.09
N ALA A 76 3.47 0.14 19.63
CA ALA A 76 3.73 -0.98 18.72
C ALA A 76 5.07 -1.64 19.01
N ASP A 77 5.29 -2.83 18.46
CA ASP A 77 6.60 -3.44 18.26
C ASP A 77 6.93 -3.44 16.77
N CYS A 78 8.15 -3.03 16.45
CA CYS A 78 8.72 -3.08 15.12
C CYS A 78 9.82 -4.13 15.04
N GLY A 79 10.00 -4.75 13.87
CA GLY A 79 11.08 -5.70 13.64
C GLY A 79 11.22 -6.03 12.17
N THR A 80 12.18 -6.89 11.85
CA THR A 80 12.43 -7.38 10.49
C THR A 80 12.29 -8.90 10.47
N LEU A 81 11.33 -9.41 9.72
CA LEU A 81 11.20 -10.82 9.42
C LEU A 81 12.20 -11.21 8.34
N VAL A 82 13.05 -12.19 8.62
CA VAL A 82 14.04 -12.70 7.68
C VAL A 82 13.49 -13.95 7.00
N VAL A 83 13.43 -13.93 5.65
CA VAL A 83 12.89 -15.03 4.85
C VAL A 83 13.76 -15.32 3.63
N PRO A 84 13.72 -16.53 3.06
CA PRO A 84 14.32 -16.79 1.75
C PRO A 84 13.63 -15.95 0.67
N GLU A 85 14.40 -15.39 -0.27
CA GLU A 85 13.82 -14.72 -1.43
C GLU A 85 12.98 -15.69 -2.27
N ASN A 86 13.51 -16.91 -2.48
CA ASN A 86 12.82 -17.98 -3.20
C ASN A 86 12.92 -19.28 -2.40
N ARG A 87 11.82 -19.75 -1.82
CA ARG A 87 11.81 -20.95 -0.97
C ARG A 87 11.98 -22.26 -1.74
N SER A 88 11.87 -22.20 -3.08
CA SER A 88 12.15 -23.38 -3.93
C SER A 88 13.65 -23.62 -4.17
N GLU A 89 14.50 -22.62 -3.87
CA GLU A 89 15.93 -22.68 -4.05
C GLU A 89 16.65 -22.86 -2.70
N PRO A 90 17.38 -23.95 -2.48
CA PRO A 90 18.03 -24.23 -1.19
C PRO A 90 19.05 -23.17 -0.76
N ASP A 91 19.77 -22.58 -1.72
CA ASP A 91 20.80 -21.57 -1.51
C ASP A 91 20.28 -20.14 -1.78
N SER A 92 18.97 -19.93 -1.70
CA SER A 92 18.36 -18.61 -1.89
C SER A 92 18.93 -17.61 -0.91
N ARG A 93 19.23 -16.39 -1.39
CA ARG A 93 19.57 -15.28 -0.50
C ARG A 93 18.41 -14.99 0.46
N LEU A 94 18.74 -14.40 1.60
CA LEU A 94 17.75 -13.93 2.55
C LEU A 94 17.33 -12.50 2.24
N ILE A 95 16.05 -12.22 2.41
CA ILE A 95 15.48 -10.88 2.35
C ILE A 95 14.82 -10.54 3.69
N GLY A 96 14.77 -9.25 4.03
CA GLY A 96 14.12 -8.74 5.22
C GLY A 96 12.79 -8.09 4.87
N LEU A 97 11.77 -8.37 5.65
CA LEU A 97 10.45 -7.76 5.53
C LEU A 97 10.12 -7.03 6.84
N PRO A 98 9.71 -5.75 6.81
CA PRO A 98 9.33 -5.05 8.03
C PRO A 98 8.07 -5.68 8.62
N VAL A 99 8.03 -5.77 9.94
CA VAL A 99 6.86 -6.21 10.69
C VAL A 99 6.53 -5.16 11.74
N ILE A 100 5.29 -4.73 11.76
CA ILE A 100 4.75 -3.85 12.80
C ILE A 100 3.59 -4.59 13.47
N ARG A 101 3.66 -4.71 14.80
CA ARG A 101 2.57 -5.18 15.64
C ARG A 101 2.07 -4.02 16.49
N VAL A 102 0.95 -3.42 16.11
CA VAL A 102 0.24 -2.45 16.95
C VAL A 102 -0.47 -3.19 18.07
N HIS A 103 -0.25 -2.76 19.30
CA HIS A 103 -0.80 -3.42 20.47
C HIS A 103 -2.29 -3.12 20.61
N ALA A 104 -3.07 -4.13 21.01
CA ALA A 104 -4.43 -3.92 21.48
C ALA A 104 -4.44 -2.94 22.65
N LEU A 105 -5.50 -2.14 22.73
CA LEU A 105 -5.72 -1.21 23.86
C LEU A 105 -6.23 -1.92 25.11
N GLY A 106 -6.89 -3.08 24.93
CA GLY A 106 -7.39 -3.91 26.02
C GLY A 106 -6.31 -4.79 26.67
N GLU A 107 -6.48 -5.12 27.96
CA GLU A 107 -5.50 -5.92 28.71
C GLU A 107 -5.44 -7.41 28.31
N SER A 108 -6.45 -7.91 27.60
CA SER A 108 -6.58 -9.31 27.19
C SER A 108 -6.87 -9.40 25.69
N PRO A 109 -5.85 -9.26 24.83
CA PRO A 109 -6.04 -9.28 23.38
C PRO A 109 -6.72 -10.56 22.89
N ALA A 110 -7.66 -10.42 22.00
CA ALA A 110 -8.27 -11.52 21.26
C ALA A 110 -7.34 -11.97 20.12
N VAL A 111 -7.81 -12.89 19.25
CA VAL A 111 -7.06 -13.36 18.08
C VAL A 111 -6.61 -12.17 17.22
N PRO A 112 -5.31 -12.00 16.89
CA PRO A 112 -4.79 -10.83 16.19
C PRO A 112 -5.40 -10.66 14.81
N ILE A 113 -5.37 -9.44 14.31
CA ILE A 113 -5.77 -9.10 12.94
C ILE A 113 -4.51 -8.90 12.10
N PHE A 114 -4.35 -9.64 11.01
CA PHE A 114 -3.35 -9.40 9.98
C PHE A 114 -3.98 -8.60 8.86
N TRP A 115 -3.41 -7.44 8.56
CA TRP A 115 -3.81 -6.58 7.47
C TRP A 115 -3.18 -7.01 6.16
N LEU A 116 -3.98 -7.02 5.09
CA LEU A 116 -3.56 -7.33 3.72
C LEU A 116 -4.05 -6.21 2.78
N ALA A 117 -3.12 -5.37 2.36
CA ALA A 117 -3.38 -4.20 1.52
C ALA A 117 -3.73 -4.57 0.07
N GLY A 118 -4.27 -3.60 -0.62
CA GLY A 118 -4.68 -3.67 -2.03
C GLY A 118 -3.54 -3.56 -3.04
N GLY A 119 -3.83 -2.93 -4.18
CA GLY A 119 -2.96 -2.77 -5.34
C GLY A 119 -3.28 -3.83 -6.41
N PRO A 120 -2.34 -4.67 -6.87
CA PRO A 120 -0.99 -4.93 -6.33
C PRO A 120 -0.02 -3.74 -6.46
N GLY A 121 0.97 -3.69 -5.56
CA GLY A 121 1.99 -2.64 -5.55
C GLY A 121 1.79 -1.57 -4.48
N ASP A 122 0.74 -1.67 -3.66
CA ASP A 122 0.60 -0.84 -2.47
C ASP A 122 1.43 -1.41 -1.30
N SER A 123 1.95 -0.52 -0.47
CA SER A 123 2.61 -0.91 0.77
C SER A 123 1.65 -1.56 1.75
N ASN A 124 2.06 -2.69 2.35
CA ASN A 124 1.28 -3.35 3.40
C ASN A 124 1.52 -2.74 4.80
N MET A 125 2.35 -1.71 4.89
CA MET A 125 2.72 -1.06 6.15
C MET A 125 1.74 0.04 6.56
N HIS A 126 0.65 0.22 5.82
CA HIS A 126 -0.37 1.23 6.09
C HIS A 126 -1.77 0.64 6.07
N ILE A 127 -2.52 0.88 7.13
CA ILE A 127 -3.94 0.58 7.18
C ILE A 127 -4.74 1.89 7.18
N PRO A 128 -5.88 1.98 6.47
CA PRO A 128 -6.66 3.21 6.37
C PRO A 128 -7.20 3.73 7.72
N ASP A 129 -7.68 2.83 8.57
CA ASP A 129 -8.21 3.15 9.90
C ASP A 129 -7.97 1.98 10.86
N LEU A 130 -7.64 2.30 12.13
CA LEU A 130 -7.44 1.31 13.20
C LEU A 130 -8.60 1.33 14.21
N LYS A 131 -9.47 2.35 14.14
CA LYS A 131 -10.57 2.51 15.10
C LYS A 131 -11.52 1.32 15.02
N GLY A 132 -11.85 0.76 16.18
CA GLY A 132 -12.68 -0.44 16.29
C GLY A 132 -11.91 -1.76 16.05
N LEU A 133 -10.66 -1.71 15.64
CA LEU A 133 -9.83 -2.90 15.40
C LEU A 133 -8.88 -3.16 16.56
N VAL A 134 -8.20 -2.11 17.05
CA VAL A 134 -7.18 -2.23 18.10
C VAL A 134 -7.74 -2.17 19.52
N GLU A 135 -9.03 -1.99 19.70
CA GLU A 135 -9.65 -2.04 21.04
C GLU A 135 -9.41 -3.39 21.71
N ASP A 136 -9.59 -4.49 20.96
CA ASP A 136 -9.51 -5.85 21.50
C ASP A 136 -8.49 -6.73 20.76
N HIS A 137 -7.87 -6.28 19.66
CA HIS A 137 -6.99 -7.08 18.83
C HIS A 137 -5.63 -6.42 18.63
N ASP A 138 -4.55 -7.19 18.73
CA ASP A 138 -3.30 -6.78 18.10
C ASP A 138 -3.52 -6.68 16.59
N LEU A 139 -3.00 -5.60 15.97
CA LEU A 139 -2.99 -5.45 14.52
C LEU A 139 -1.58 -5.66 13.99
N VAL A 140 -1.42 -6.60 13.08
CA VAL A 140 -0.12 -6.97 12.51
C VAL A 140 -0.07 -6.59 11.03
N MET A 141 0.97 -5.87 10.66
CA MET A 141 1.34 -5.57 9.28
C MET A 141 2.69 -6.22 8.98
N VAL A 142 2.74 -7.03 7.93
CA VAL A 142 3.97 -7.66 7.43
C VAL A 142 4.22 -7.09 6.03
N GLY A 143 5.35 -6.46 5.79
CA GLY A 143 5.64 -5.85 4.50
C GLY A 143 5.59 -6.85 3.35
N TYR A 144 5.04 -6.42 2.21
CA TYR A 144 5.03 -7.23 1.01
C TYR A 144 6.43 -7.30 0.39
N ARG A 145 6.89 -8.53 0.10
CA ARG A 145 8.13 -8.73 -0.65
C ARG A 145 8.09 -8.03 -1.99
N GLY A 146 9.19 -7.42 -2.38
CA GLY A 146 9.29 -6.62 -3.59
C GLY A 146 8.72 -5.20 -3.48
N MET A 147 8.09 -4.85 -2.36
CA MET A 147 7.50 -3.54 -2.10
C MET A 147 8.05 -2.88 -0.82
N ASP A 148 7.94 -3.56 0.31
CA ASP A 148 8.23 -2.99 1.63
C ASP A 148 9.56 -3.45 2.24
N GLY A 149 10.21 -4.44 1.64
CA GLY A 149 11.35 -5.15 2.24
C GLY A 149 12.72 -4.61 1.85
N SER A 150 13.74 -5.41 2.13
CA SER A 150 15.14 -5.14 1.74
C SER A 150 15.37 -5.17 0.23
N VAL A 151 14.41 -5.70 -0.53
CA VAL A 151 14.38 -5.68 -1.99
C VAL A 151 13.12 -4.95 -2.42
N VAL A 152 13.28 -3.85 -3.13
CA VAL A 152 12.18 -3.07 -3.73
C VAL A 152 12.30 -3.15 -5.25
N MET A 153 11.25 -3.66 -5.90
CA MET A 153 11.22 -3.87 -7.34
C MET A 153 10.65 -2.62 -8.05
N GLU A 154 11.40 -1.53 -8.05
CA GLU A 154 11.04 -0.34 -8.82
C GLU A 154 11.28 -0.56 -10.31
N CYS A 155 10.32 -0.17 -11.14
CA CYS A 155 10.39 -0.23 -12.60
C CYS A 155 10.28 1.17 -13.23
N PRO A 156 11.33 2.01 -13.16
CA PRO A 156 11.31 3.33 -13.79
C PRO A 156 11.12 3.25 -15.32
N GLU A 157 11.39 2.09 -15.93
CA GLU A 157 11.10 1.79 -17.33
C GLU A 157 9.61 1.93 -17.63
N MET A 158 8.75 1.41 -16.73
CA MET A 158 7.29 1.49 -16.86
C MET A 158 6.80 2.95 -16.76
N ALA A 159 7.33 3.71 -15.81
CA ALA A 159 6.99 5.13 -15.66
C ALA A 159 7.35 5.93 -16.93
N ARG A 160 8.53 5.65 -17.52
CA ARG A 160 8.94 6.29 -18.81
C ARG A 160 8.04 5.88 -19.97
N ALA A 161 7.64 4.61 -20.04
CA ALA A 161 6.72 4.14 -21.07
C ALA A 161 5.36 4.85 -20.96
N ALA A 162 4.86 5.03 -19.73
CA ALA A 162 3.58 5.72 -19.48
C ALA A 162 3.61 7.20 -19.90
N THR A 163 4.74 7.91 -19.72
CA THR A 163 4.85 9.32 -20.11
C THR A 163 4.97 9.53 -21.64
N GLY A 164 5.30 8.48 -22.39
CA GLY A 164 5.42 8.52 -23.86
C GLY A 164 4.15 8.15 -24.61
N VAL A 165 3.10 7.78 -23.88
CA VAL A 165 1.80 7.42 -24.44
C VAL A 165 0.98 8.69 -24.62
N GLY A 166 0.41 8.89 -25.83
CA GLY A 166 -0.62 9.93 -26.04
C GLY A 166 -1.92 9.55 -25.29
N ASP A 167 -3.03 10.10 -25.73
CA ASP A 167 -4.32 9.95 -25.06
C ASP A 167 -4.91 8.52 -25.09
N ASP A 168 -4.28 7.57 -25.81
CA ASP A 168 -4.73 6.18 -25.93
C ASP A 168 -3.78 5.19 -25.25
N LEU A 169 -3.95 5.01 -23.94
CA LEU A 169 -3.21 4.05 -23.12
C LEU A 169 -3.39 2.59 -23.54
N LEU A 170 -4.55 2.25 -24.13
CA LEU A 170 -4.92 0.88 -24.50
C LEU A 170 -4.65 0.56 -25.96
N SER A 171 -4.07 1.48 -26.75
CA SER A 171 -3.68 1.19 -28.12
C SER A 171 -2.66 0.06 -28.20
N GLU A 172 -2.64 -0.66 -29.32
CA GLU A 172 -1.68 -1.75 -29.57
C GLU A 172 -0.22 -1.27 -29.41
N SER A 173 0.07 -0.05 -29.88
CA SER A 173 1.39 0.56 -29.75
C SER A 173 1.78 0.85 -28.29
N SER A 174 0.84 1.35 -27.49
CA SER A 174 1.05 1.62 -26.05
C SER A 174 1.27 0.32 -25.29
N MET A 175 0.44 -0.69 -25.52
CA MET A 175 0.59 -2.01 -24.90
C MET A 175 1.90 -2.68 -25.29
N ALA A 176 2.35 -2.56 -26.55
CA ALA A 176 3.66 -3.06 -26.98
C ALA A 176 4.82 -2.32 -26.31
N ASN A 177 4.70 -1.01 -26.05
CA ASN A 177 5.71 -0.24 -25.32
C ASN A 177 5.76 -0.64 -23.83
N PHE A 178 4.62 -0.84 -23.19
CA PHE A 178 4.58 -1.36 -21.82
C PHE A 178 5.24 -2.74 -21.72
N GLY A 179 4.92 -3.68 -22.63
CA GLY A 179 5.55 -5.00 -22.65
C GLY A 179 7.08 -4.96 -22.81
N LYS A 180 7.61 -4.03 -23.63
CA LYS A 180 9.05 -3.79 -23.71
C LYS A 180 9.64 -3.24 -22.42
N ALA A 181 8.98 -2.27 -21.81
CA ALA A 181 9.43 -1.65 -20.58
C ALA A 181 9.42 -2.67 -19.41
N GLU A 182 8.41 -3.53 -19.33
CA GLU A 182 8.34 -4.62 -18.37
C GLU A 182 9.51 -5.61 -18.55
N THR A 183 9.79 -6.01 -19.81
CA THR A 183 10.91 -6.89 -20.11
C THR A 183 12.25 -6.26 -19.70
N GLN A 184 12.47 -4.98 -20.00
CA GLN A 184 13.68 -4.25 -19.60
C GLN A 184 13.82 -4.16 -18.07
N CYS A 185 12.75 -3.89 -17.36
CA CYS A 185 12.74 -3.90 -15.89
C CYS A 185 13.13 -5.28 -15.35
N ALA A 186 12.51 -6.35 -15.86
CA ALA A 186 12.79 -7.72 -15.42
C ALA A 186 14.25 -8.12 -15.69
N GLU A 187 14.82 -7.77 -16.84
CA GLU A 187 16.23 -8.03 -17.18
C GLU A 187 17.17 -7.27 -16.25
N ARG A 188 16.88 -6.01 -15.95
CA ARG A 188 17.68 -5.21 -15.00
C ARG A 188 17.64 -5.81 -13.61
N LEU A 189 16.44 -6.12 -13.07
CA LEU A 189 16.29 -6.73 -11.75
C LEU A 189 17.07 -8.05 -11.64
N LYS A 190 17.00 -8.92 -12.66
CA LYS A 190 17.82 -10.14 -12.73
C LYS A 190 19.32 -9.85 -12.71
N THR A 191 19.77 -8.81 -13.42
CA THR A 191 21.18 -8.40 -13.43
C THR A 191 21.62 -7.87 -12.06
N GLU A 192 20.72 -7.27 -11.30
CA GLU A 192 20.90 -6.82 -9.92
C GLU A 192 20.82 -7.98 -8.91
N GLY A 193 20.60 -9.21 -9.38
CA GLY A 193 20.58 -10.43 -8.56
C GLY A 193 19.24 -10.70 -7.90
N VAL A 194 18.14 -10.13 -8.41
CA VAL A 194 16.79 -10.44 -7.92
C VAL A 194 16.29 -11.73 -8.57
N ASP A 195 15.90 -12.72 -7.76
CA ASP A 195 15.21 -13.91 -8.26
C ASP A 195 13.70 -13.65 -8.34
N LEU A 196 13.23 -13.26 -9.55
CA LEU A 196 11.83 -12.92 -9.78
C LEU A 196 10.85 -14.06 -9.49
N ASN A 197 11.29 -15.33 -9.48
CA ASN A 197 10.43 -16.46 -9.14
C ASN A 197 10.02 -16.47 -7.66
N GLY A 198 10.78 -15.78 -6.82
CA GLY A 198 10.51 -15.62 -5.40
C GLY A 198 9.41 -14.59 -5.06
N TYR A 199 8.78 -13.95 -6.04
CA TYR A 199 7.81 -12.86 -5.79
C TYR A 199 6.38 -13.26 -6.18
N SER A 200 6.02 -14.49 -5.90
CA SER A 200 4.66 -14.98 -6.11
C SER A 200 3.74 -14.71 -4.90
N ILE A 201 2.43 -14.78 -5.12
CA ILE A 201 1.45 -14.64 -4.01
C ILE A 201 1.63 -15.76 -2.98
N THR A 202 2.00 -16.96 -3.40
CA THR A 202 2.26 -18.08 -2.49
C THR A 202 3.43 -17.80 -1.56
N GLU A 203 4.47 -17.12 -2.04
CA GLU A 203 5.57 -16.68 -1.20
C GLU A 203 5.14 -15.60 -0.20
N VAL A 204 4.27 -14.63 -0.61
CA VAL A 204 3.68 -13.64 0.30
C VAL A 204 2.87 -14.33 1.40
N VAL A 205 2.07 -15.33 1.05
CA VAL A 205 1.27 -16.11 2.02
C VAL A 205 2.18 -16.85 3.01
N GLN A 206 3.29 -17.44 2.55
CA GLN A 206 4.27 -18.09 3.41
C GLN A 206 5.00 -17.10 4.33
N ASP A 207 5.21 -15.84 3.91
CA ASP A 207 5.74 -14.80 4.76
C ASP A 207 4.77 -14.46 5.91
N MET A 208 3.47 -14.33 5.60
CA MET A 208 2.43 -14.08 6.61
C MET A 208 2.37 -15.22 7.63
N GLU A 209 2.42 -16.49 7.18
CA GLU A 209 2.42 -17.66 8.06
C GLU A 209 3.69 -17.72 8.91
N THR A 210 4.85 -17.39 8.34
CA THR A 210 6.12 -17.30 9.09
C THR A 210 6.03 -16.22 10.16
N ALA A 211 5.47 -15.04 9.84
CA ALA A 211 5.24 -13.97 10.80
C ALA A 211 4.30 -14.40 11.93
N ARG A 212 3.18 -15.08 11.61
CA ARG A 212 2.26 -15.64 12.60
C ARG A 212 3.00 -16.53 13.59
N ALA A 213 3.78 -17.48 13.06
CA ALA A 213 4.48 -18.47 13.86
C ALA A 213 5.54 -17.84 14.77
N VAL A 214 6.38 -16.92 14.25
CA VAL A 214 7.46 -16.30 15.03
C VAL A 214 6.91 -15.29 16.07
N LEU A 215 5.74 -14.70 15.81
CA LEU A 215 5.03 -13.85 16.79
C LEU A 215 4.30 -14.67 17.86
N GLY A 216 4.21 -15.99 17.71
CA GLY A 216 3.62 -16.91 18.69
C GLY A 216 2.10 -16.99 18.65
N TYR A 217 1.45 -16.57 17.58
CA TYR A 217 0.00 -16.66 17.46
C TYR A 217 -0.43 -18.05 16.98
N GLU A 218 -1.42 -18.65 17.64
CA GLU A 218 -2.02 -19.93 17.22
C GLU A 218 -2.83 -19.75 15.94
N ARG A 219 -3.64 -18.70 15.88
CA ARG A 219 -4.51 -18.34 14.76
C ARG A 219 -4.50 -16.85 14.50
N VAL A 220 -4.94 -16.46 13.31
CA VAL A 220 -5.11 -15.05 12.91
C VAL A 220 -6.49 -14.78 12.33
N ASN A 221 -6.93 -13.53 12.46
CA ASN A 221 -7.98 -12.97 11.63
C ASN A 221 -7.31 -12.25 10.45
N LEU A 222 -7.85 -12.39 9.24
CA LEU A 222 -7.40 -11.64 8.08
C LEU A 222 -8.39 -10.52 7.80
N LEU A 223 -7.90 -9.29 7.72
CA LEU A 223 -8.61 -8.13 7.18
C LEU A 223 -7.93 -7.72 5.89
N SER A 224 -8.66 -7.75 4.79
CA SER A 224 -8.06 -7.60 3.47
C SER A 224 -8.88 -6.71 2.55
N ALA A 225 -8.20 -6.00 1.64
CA ALA A 225 -8.84 -5.13 0.65
C ALA A 225 -8.30 -5.41 -0.76
N SER A 226 -9.19 -5.41 -1.77
CA SER A 226 -8.82 -5.51 -3.19
C SER A 226 -7.86 -6.68 -3.46
N TYR A 227 -6.64 -6.44 -3.97
CA TYR A 227 -5.61 -7.47 -4.18
C TYR A 227 -5.32 -8.30 -2.91
N GLY A 228 -5.33 -7.69 -1.72
CA GLY A 228 -5.15 -8.39 -0.45
C GLY A 228 -6.18 -9.48 -0.19
N THR A 229 -7.38 -9.37 -0.78
CA THR A 229 -8.40 -10.44 -0.67
C THR A 229 -7.99 -11.71 -1.42
N ARG A 230 -7.23 -11.58 -2.52
CA ARG A 230 -6.64 -12.71 -3.23
C ARG A 230 -5.58 -13.41 -2.37
N VAL A 231 -4.74 -12.62 -1.69
CA VAL A 231 -3.76 -13.15 -0.71
C VAL A 231 -4.50 -13.89 0.41
N ALA A 232 -5.57 -13.30 0.97
CA ALA A 232 -6.38 -13.91 2.02
C ALA A 232 -7.03 -15.23 1.59
N MET A 233 -7.54 -15.33 0.35
CA MET A 233 -8.11 -16.56 -0.19
C MET A 233 -7.06 -17.65 -0.33
N ILE A 234 -5.86 -17.34 -0.84
CA ILE A 234 -4.76 -18.30 -0.97
C ILE A 234 -4.25 -18.72 0.40
N TYR A 235 -4.15 -17.80 1.37
CA TYR A 235 -3.82 -18.12 2.77
C TYR A 235 -4.85 -19.09 3.35
N SER A 236 -6.14 -18.84 3.16
CA SER A 236 -7.22 -19.69 3.66
C SER A 236 -7.18 -21.11 3.09
N TRP A 237 -6.69 -21.26 1.87
CA TRP A 237 -6.50 -22.54 1.22
C TRP A 237 -5.23 -23.26 1.69
N MET A 238 -4.11 -22.53 1.86
CA MET A 238 -2.82 -23.10 2.26
C MET A 238 -2.75 -23.41 3.76
N TYR A 239 -3.34 -22.55 4.60
CA TYR A 239 -3.23 -22.61 6.05
C TYR A 239 -4.60 -22.49 6.76
N PRO A 240 -5.56 -23.38 6.47
CA PRO A 240 -6.91 -23.31 7.04
C PRO A 240 -6.92 -23.41 8.58
N ASP A 241 -5.99 -24.18 9.16
CA ASP A 241 -5.91 -24.39 10.61
C ASP A 241 -5.35 -23.18 11.36
N SER A 242 -4.57 -22.34 10.70
CA SER A 242 -4.04 -21.08 11.23
C SER A 242 -5.04 -19.91 11.10
N LEU A 243 -6.12 -20.08 10.34
CA LEU A 243 -7.13 -19.06 10.13
C LEU A 243 -8.26 -19.16 11.15
N ASN A 244 -8.61 -18.04 11.79
CA ASN A 244 -9.81 -17.93 12.61
C ASN A 244 -10.98 -17.33 11.82
N ARG A 245 -10.78 -16.17 11.19
CA ARG A 245 -11.78 -15.46 10.36
C ARG A 245 -11.11 -14.69 9.24
N SER A 246 -11.88 -14.40 8.19
CA SER A 246 -11.45 -13.51 7.10
C SER A 246 -12.55 -12.52 6.77
N ALA A 247 -12.22 -11.23 6.81
CA ALA A 247 -13.05 -10.14 6.31
C ALA A 247 -12.41 -9.57 5.04
N MET A 248 -13.21 -9.49 3.96
CA MET A 248 -12.73 -9.13 2.63
C MET A 248 -13.51 -7.94 2.10
N ILE A 249 -12.81 -6.86 1.71
CA ILE A 249 -13.37 -5.64 1.15
C ILE A 249 -12.99 -5.57 -0.32
N ALA A 250 -13.95 -5.34 -1.22
CA ALA A 250 -13.74 -5.31 -2.68
C ALA A 250 -13.05 -6.60 -3.17
N VAL A 251 -13.76 -7.71 -3.04
CA VAL A 251 -13.25 -9.07 -3.27
C VAL A 251 -12.73 -9.25 -4.70
N ASN A 252 -11.47 -9.71 -4.80
CA ASN A 252 -10.76 -9.97 -6.05
C ASN A 252 -10.29 -11.44 -6.08
N PRO A 253 -11.11 -12.39 -6.58
CA PRO A 253 -10.79 -13.80 -6.54
C PRO A 253 -9.64 -14.17 -7.49
N PRO A 254 -8.85 -15.22 -7.16
CA PRO A 254 -7.85 -15.76 -8.05
C PRO A 254 -8.46 -16.19 -9.40
N GLY A 255 -7.76 -15.91 -10.50
CA GLY A 255 -8.19 -16.31 -11.85
C GLY A 255 -9.22 -15.39 -12.51
N HIS A 256 -9.79 -14.43 -11.79
CA HIS A 256 -10.78 -13.49 -12.29
C HIS A 256 -10.35 -12.05 -11.98
N PHE A 257 -9.39 -11.55 -12.73
CA PHE A 257 -9.00 -10.14 -12.68
C PHE A 257 -9.01 -9.58 -14.10
N VAL A 258 -10.17 -9.66 -14.74
CA VAL A 258 -10.38 -9.04 -16.04
C VAL A 258 -11.61 -8.16 -15.94
N TRP A 259 -11.45 -6.93 -16.29
CA TRP A 259 -12.56 -6.01 -16.50
C TRP A 259 -13.10 -6.29 -17.90
N GLU A 260 -13.94 -7.31 -17.99
CA GLU A 260 -14.54 -7.70 -19.25
C GLU A 260 -15.50 -6.59 -19.70
N PRO A 261 -15.42 -6.12 -20.96
CA PRO A 261 -16.23 -5.01 -21.45
C PRO A 261 -17.73 -5.24 -21.29
N ASP A 262 -18.22 -6.46 -21.50
CA ASP A 262 -19.61 -6.83 -21.33
C ASP A 262 -20.08 -6.79 -19.86
N VAL A 263 -19.21 -7.08 -18.90
CA VAL A 263 -19.51 -6.92 -17.46
C VAL A 263 -19.60 -5.44 -17.10
N VAL A 264 -18.73 -4.60 -17.64
CA VAL A 264 -18.77 -3.15 -17.45
C VAL A 264 -20.03 -2.55 -18.09
N ASP A 265 -20.36 -2.96 -19.32
CA ASP A 265 -21.58 -2.53 -20.00
C ASP A 265 -22.85 -2.95 -19.23
N ALA A 266 -22.88 -4.16 -18.68
CA ALA A 266 -23.99 -4.63 -17.86
C ALA A 266 -24.14 -3.81 -16.56
N GLN A 267 -23.02 -3.42 -15.93
CA GLN A 267 -23.04 -2.55 -14.75
C GLN A 267 -23.56 -1.15 -15.09
N ILE A 268 -23.09 -0.54 -16.18
CA ILE A 268 -23.57 0.77 -16.65
C ILE A 268 -25.07 0.72 -16.94
N ALA A 269 -25.54 -0.36 -17.58
CA ALA A 269 -26.97 -0.54 -17.87
C ALA A 269 -27.82 -0.69 -16.59
N TYR A 270 -27.28 -1.38 -15.58
CA TYR A 270 -27.92 -1.50 -14.28
C TYR A 270 -27.99 -0.15 -13.55
N ASP A 271 -26.91 0.62 -13.53
CA ASP A 271 -26.87 1.95 -12.92
C ASP A 271 -27.82 2.93 -13.65
N ALA A 272 -27.91 2.83 -14.98
CA ALA A 272 -28.87 3.62 -15.76
C ALA A 272 -30.33 3.30 -15.39
N LYS A 273 -30.64 2.03 -15.14
CA LYS A 273 -31.96 1.62 -14.64
C LYS A 273 -32.24 2.22 -13.25
N LEU A 274 -31.29 2.15 -12.31
CA LEU A 274 -31.45 2.76 -10.99
C LEU A 274 -31.63 4.28 -11.10
N CYS A 275 -30.89 4.94 -11.98
CA CYS A 275 -31.02 6.36 -12.25
C CYS A 275 -32.42 6.73 -12.78
N ALA A 276 -32.97 5.94 -13.70
CA ALA A 276 -34.32 6.17 -14.24
C ALA A 276 -35.41 6.03 -13.16
N GLU A 277 -35.21 5.20 -12.16
CA GLU A 277 -36.11 4.99 -11.02
C GLU A 277 -35.97 6.07 -9.93
N ASP A 278 -34.85 6.82 -9.90
CA ASP A 278 -34.58 7.89 -8.97
C ASP A 278 -34.91 9.26 -9.55
N SER A 279 -35.75 10.04 -8.85
CA SER A 279 -36.25 11.33 -9.34
C SER A 279 -35.19 12.43 -9.42
N GLU A 280 -34.12 12.40 -8.60
CA GLU A 280 -33.05 13.37 -8.67
C GLU A 280 -32.06 13.03 -9.78
N CYS A 281 -31.80 11.75 -10.02
CA CYS A 281 -30.93 11.29 -11.09
C CYS A 281 -31.59 11.48 -12.46
N SER A 282 -32.83 11.03 -12.63
CA SER A 282 -33.56 11.16 -13.88
C SER A 282 -33.84 12.61 -14.28
N ALA A 283 -33.86 13.55 -13.34
CA ALA A 283 -33.93 14.97 -13.64
C ALA A 283 -32.64 15.55 -14.26
N ARG A 284 -31.51 14.82 -14.19
CA ARG A 284 -30.18 15.27 -14.68
C ARG A 284 -29.81 14.67 -16.03
N THR A 285 -30.34 13.50 -16.35
CA THR A 285 -30.06 12.81 -17.60
C THR A 285 -31.28 11.94 -18.00
N GLU A 286 -31.62 11.91 -19.28
CA GLU A 286 -32.65 11.04 -19.83
C GLU A 286 -32.16 9.59 -19.97
N ASP A 287 -30.84 9.40 -20.22
CA ASP A 287 -30.15 8.11 -20.30
C ASP A 287 -28.73 8.24 -19.74
N LEU A 288 -28.52 7.64 -18.56
CA LEU A 288 -27.20 7.65 -17.91
C LEU A 288 -26.17 6.85 -18.73
N SER A 289 -26.56 5.74 -19.38
CA SER A 289 -25.64 4.94 -20.20
C SER A 289 -25.12 5.74 -21.39
N GLU A 290 -25.98 6.46 -22.07
CA GLU A 290 -25.61 7.34 -23.19
C GLU A 290 -24.74 8.48 -22.70
N THR A 291 -25.07 9.09 -21.57
CA THR A 291 -24.29 10.17 -20.95
C THR A 291 -22.87 9.71 -20.62
N VAL A 292 -22.69 8.53 -20.00
CA VAL A 292 -21.37 7.96 -19.67
C VAL A 292 -20.55 7.69 -20.92
N ARG A 293 -21.15 7.09 -21.96
CA ARG A 293 -20.47 6.84 -23.24
C ARG A 293 -20.04 8.13 -23.93
N ASN A 294 -20.91 9.14 -23.96
CA ASN A 294 -20.58 10.44 -24.57
C ASN A 294 -19.45 11.15 -23.85
N VAL A 295 -19.40 11.09 -22.51
CA VAL A 295 -18.29 11.63 -21.72
C VAL A 295 -17.01 10.89 -22.03
N SER A 296 -17.03 9.54 -22.04
CA SER A 296 -15.83 8.73 -22.29
C SER A 296 -15.23 8.89 -23.69
N HIS A 297 -16.05 9.30 -24.70
CA HIS A 297 -15.56 9.60 -26.05
C HIS A 297 -15.02 11.02 -26.23
N ASN A 298 -15.23 11.92 -25.25
CA ASN A 298 -14.83 13.32 -25.33
C ASN A 298 -13.71 13.70 -24.33
N ILE A 299 -13.16 12.71 -23.63
CA ILE A 299 -11.96 12.85 -22.78
C ILE A 299 -10.73 12.37 -23.55
#